data_3b4cacbf61354a583395dab10e1af61c
#
_entry.id   3b4cacbf61354a583395dab10e1af61c
#
_cell.length_a   1.000
_cell.length_b   1.000
_cell.length_c   1.000
_cell.angle_alpha   90.00
_cell.angle_beta   90.00
_cell.angle_gamma   90.00
#
_symmetry.space_group_name_H-M   'P 1'
#
loop_
_entity.id
_entity.type
_entity.pdbx_description
1 polymer ?
#
loop_
_entity_poly.entity_id
_entity_poly.type
_entity_poly.pdbx_seq_one_letter_code
_entity_poly.pdbx_strand_id
1 'polypeptide(L)'
;REQVRGGAGALESLAGRVAIIELLGLSHAELCQRAALSTPFLPTIHWITAARSTAQTRWLLMEIFQRIWLGSYPRVNEYGGEIRDIFYRSYIQTYIQRDVQDVLKVTDQLAFHRFLVAVAARTAQLLNYANLAQDVGIDNKTAKAWLSVLEASGLIFLLQPYHSNLTKRLVKTPKLYFLDTGLAAYLTKWNSAASLE
;
A
#
# COMPACT_ATOMS: atom_id res chain seq x y z
N ARG A 1 -3.73 11.87 6.50
CA ARG A 1 -5.09 12.39 6.17
C ARG A 1 -5.63 13.14 7.37
N GLU A 2 -5.57 14.47 7.39
CA GLU A 2 -6.43 15.28 8.23
C GLU A 2 -7.83 15.32 7.59
N GLN A 3 -8.76 14.54 8.10
CA GLN A 3 -10.17 14.77 7.84
C GLN A 3 -10.62 15.90 8.76
N VAL A 4 -10.84 17.08 8.18
CA VAL A 4 -11.60 18.13 8.83
C VAL A 4 -13.03 17.60 9.00
N ARG A 5 -13.40 17.23 10.23
CA ARG A 5 -14.78 16.93 10.61
C ARG A 5 -15.57 18.23 10.64
N GLY A 6 -16.12 18.62 9.50
CA GLY A 6 -17.25 19.56 9.46
C GLY A 6 -18.54 18.79 9.77
N GLY A 7 -19.39 19.32 10.65
CA GLY A 7 -20.67 18.71 10.99
C GLY A 7 -21.54 18.43 9.75
N ALA A 8 -22.49 17.51 9.85
CA ALA A 8 -23.34 17.00 8.77
C ALA A 8 -24.06 18.06 7.89
N GLY A 9 -24.17 19.31 8.34
CA GLY A 9 -24.75 20.41 7.56
C GLY A 9 -23.80 21.16 6.63
N ALA A 10 -22.46 20.93 6.72
CA ALA A 10 -21.48 21.63 5.90
C ALA A 10 -21.09 20.88 4.60
N LEU A 11 -21.44 19.60 4.48
CA LEU A 11 -21.03 18.77 3.34
C LEU A 11 -21.84 19.05 2.06
N GLU A 12 -23.08 19.50 2.14
CA GLU A 12 -23.91 19.78 0.98
C GLU A 12 -23.43 20.98 0.14
N SER A 13 -22.69 21.92 0.74
CA SER A 13 -22.20 23.12 0.05
C SER A 13 -20.83 22.95 -0.66
N LEU A 14 -20.12 21.82 -0.46
CA LEU A 14 -18.77 21.60 -0.96
C LEU A 14 -18.70 20.79 -2.28
N ALA A 15 -19.83 20.29 -2.76
CA ALA A 15 -19.87 19.55 -4.01
C ALA A 15 -19.36 20.42 -5.19
N GLY A 16 -18.31 19.94 -5.86
CA GLY A 16 -17.67 20.65 -6.98
C GLY A 16 -16.76 21.83 -6.59
N ARG A 17 -16.57 22.09 -5.28
CA ARG A 17 -15.72 23.18 -4.77
C ARG A 17 -14.49 22.70 -4.01
N VAL A 18 -14.29 21.39 -3.91
CA VAL A 18 -13.17 20.77 -3.19
C VAL A 18 -12.36 19.89 -4.13
N ALA A 19 -11.06 20.06 -4.14
CA ALA A 19 -10.13 19.14 -4.76
C ALA A 19 -9.65 18.12 -3.71
N ILE A 20 -9.76 16.82 -4.02
CA ILE A 20 -9.18 15.76 -3.19
C ILE A 20 -7.80 15.47 -3.74
N ILE A 21 -6.78 15.73 -2.93
CA ILE A 21 -5.39 15.41 -3.27
C ILE A 21 -5.00 14.19 -2.47
N GLU A 22 -4.60 13.13 -3.18
CA GLU A 22 -4.07 11.93 -2.56
C GLU A 22 -2.56 12.06 -2.42
N LEU A 23 -2.07 11.98 -1.18
CA LEU A 23 -0.64 12.00 -0.87
C LEU A 23 -0.18 10.58 -0.54
N LEU A 24 0.59 9.99 -1.43
CA LEU A 24 1.21 8.67 -1.25
C LEU A 24 2.54 8.78 -0.50
N GLY A 25 3.15 7.65 -0.17
CA GLY A 25 4.54 7.60 0.32
C GLY A 25 5.52 8.12 -0.72
N LEU A 26 6.77 8.38 -0.29
CA LEU A 26 7.82 8.90 -1.17
C LEU A 26 8.10 7.94 -2.33
N SER A 27 8.06 8.45 -3.53
CA SER A 27 8.48 7.72 -4.72
C SER A 27 9.98 7.47 -4.71
N HIS A 28 10.43 6.49 -5.50
CA HIS A 28 11.86 6.24 -5.66
C HIS A 28 12.63 7.48 -6.16
N ALA A 29 12.03 8.28 -7.03
CA ALA A 29 12.63 9.51 -7.53
C ALA A 29 12.81 10.56 -6.42
N GLU A 30 11.82 10.70 -5.53
CA GLU A 30 11.89 11.59 -4.36
C GLU A 30 12.95 11.12 -3.37
N LEU A 31 12.99 9.83 -3.06
CA LEU A 31 14.00 9.23 -2.19
C LEU A 31 15.44 9.43 -2.73
N CYS A 32 15.59 9.51 -4.04
CA CYS A 32 16.87 9.79 -4.69
C CYS A 32 17.11 11.28 -4.95
N GLN A 33 16.22 12.17 -4.45
CA GLN A 33 16.28 13.63 -4.69
C GLN A 33 16.27 14.00 -6.20
N ARG A 34 15.61 13.19 -7.02
CA ARG A 34 15.49 13.35 -8.47
C ARG A 34 14.07 13.55 -8.95
N ALA A 35 13.16 13.95 -8.07
CA ALA A 35 11.74 14.13 -8.40
C ALA A 35 11.51 15.11 -9.57
N ALA A 36 12.27 16.21 -9.62
CA ALA A 36 12.19 17.20 -10.69
C ALA A 36 12.61 16.64 -12.08
N LEU A 37 13.37 15.56 -12.11
CA LEU A 37 13.82 14.89 -13.34
C LEU A 37 12.94 13.70 -13.72
N SER A 38 11.94 13.39 -12.91
CA SER A 38 11.04 12.25 -13.12
C SER A 38 10.05 12.56 -14.23
N THR A 39 10.04 11.73 -15.26
CA THR A 39 9.03 11.76 -16.31
C THR A 39 8.00 10.65 -16.08
N PRO A 40 6.70 10.88 -16.39
CA PRO A 40 5.70 9.83 -16.30
C PRO A 40 6.09 8.61 -17.13
N PHE A 41 5.84 7.42 -16.59
CA PHE A 41 6.02 6.19 -17.34
C PHE A 41 5.04 6.12 -18.52
N LEU A 42 5.57 6.00 -19.74
CA LEU A 42 4.79 5.79 -20.96
C LEU A 42 5.16 4.41 -21.52
N PRO A 43 4.21 3.46 -21.64
CA PRO A 43 4.47 2.11 -22.14
C PRO A 43 4.61 2.07 -23.67
N THR A 44 5.45 2.93 -24.23
CA THR A 44 5.79 2.97 -25.66
C THR A 44 7.21 2.46 -25.87
N ILE A 45 7.46 1.83 -27.02
CA ILE A 45 8.78 1.32 -27.38
C ILE A 45 9.82 2.46 -27.35
N HIS A 46 9.45 3.62 -27.87
CA HIS A 46 10.32 4.81 -27.88
C HIS A 46 10.73 5.23 -26.47
N TRP A 47 9.75 5.35 -25.54
CA TRP A 47 10.02 5.72 -24.15
C TRP A 47 10.91 4.70 -23.44
N ILE A 48 10.58 3.39 -23.61
CA ILE A 48 11.36 2.30 -23.00
C ILE A 48 12.80 2.28 -23.50
N THR A 49 13.01 2.48 -24.81
CA THR A 49 14.37 2.52 -25.39
C THR A 49 15.15 3.73 -24.89
N ALA A 50 14.54 4.92 -24.86
CA ALA A 50 15.16 6.12 -24.33
C ALA A 50 15.50 5.98 -22.84
N ALA A 51 14.59 5.46 -22.03
CA ALA A 51 14.80 5.23 -20.59
C ALA A 51 15.95 4.25 -20.34
N ARG A 52 16.06 3.18 -21.14
CA ARG A 52 17.16 2.20 -21.02
C ARG A 52 18.51 2.80 -21.40
N SER A 53 18.58 3.65 -22.42
CA SER A 53 19.82 4.31 -22.84
C SER A 53 20.32 5.34 -21.83
N THR A 54 19.43 5.95 -21.06
CA THR A 54 19.75 6.95 -20.03
C THR A 54 19.94 6.34 -18.62
N ALA A 55 19.64 5.07 -18.43
CA ALA A 55 19.78 4.39 -17.14
C ALA A 55 21.26 4.25 -16.75
N GLN A 56 21.78 5.21 -15.97
CA GLN A 56 23.17 5.23 -15.53
C GLN A 56 23.40 4.61 -14.15
N THR A 57 22.34 4.38 -13.37
CA THR A 57 22.47 3.90 -12.00
C THR A 57 22.17 2.42 -11.91
N ARG A 58 23.20 1.63 -11.60
CA ARG A 58 23.03 0.21 -11.20
C ARG A 58 22.89 0.17 -9.68
N TRP A 59 21.74 -0.24 -9.21
CA TRP A 59 21.54 -0.52 -7.80
C TRP A 59 22.13 -1.88 -7.45
N LEU A 60 22.84 -1.94 -6.33
CA LEU A 60 23.23 -3.22 -5.75
C LEU A 60 21.97 -3.89 -5.18
N LEU A 61 21.93 -5.21 -5.22
CA LEU A 61 20.77 -5.98 -4.73
C LEU A 61 20.44 -5.62 -3.27
N MET A 62 21.46 -5.50 -2.44
CA MET A 62 21.32 -5.10 -1.04
C MET A 62 20.70 -3.69 -0.87
N GLU A 63 21.02 -2.75 -1.74
CA GLU A 63 20.41 -1.41 -1.71
C GLU A 63 18.91 -1.47 -2.05
N ILE A 64 18.53 -2.35 -2.98
CA ILE A 64 17.13 -2.60 -3.31
C ILE A 64 16.41 -3.21 -2.10
N PHE A 65 16.98 -4.23 -1.46
CA PHE A 65 16.41 -4.84 -0.27
C PHE A 65 16.32 -3.87 0.90
N GLN A 66 17.31 -3.00 1.09
CA GLN A 66 17.27 -1.95 2.09
C GLN A 66 16.09 -0.98 1.85
N ARG A 67 15.86 -0.59 0.60
CA ARG A 67 14.72 0.26 0.22
C ARG A 67 13.38 -0.41 0.45
N ILE A 68 13.25 -1.68 0.07
CA ILE A 68 12.04 -2.48 0.32
C ILE A 68 11.78 -2.59 1.82
N TRP A 69 12.80 -2.83 2.62
CA TRP A 69 12.71 -3.01 4.06
C TRP A 69 12.34 -1.72 4.80
N LEU A 70 12.91 -0.58 4.41
CA LEU A 70 12.57 0.73 4.98
C LEU A 70 11.17 1.19 4.58
N GLY A 71 10.75 0.93 3.34
CA GLY A 71 9.52 1.44 2.79
C GLY A 71 9.60 2.89 2.33
N SER A 72 8.45 3.49 2.11
CA SER A 72 8.29 4.81 1.47
C SER A 72 7.82 5.92 2.42
N TYR A 73 7.56 5.62 3.70
CA TYR A 73 7.13 6.66 4.64
C TYR A 73 8.24 7.68 4.90
N PRO A 74 7.94 9.01 4.80
CA PRO A 74 8.95 10.05 4.96
C PRO A 74 9.71 9.92 6.28
N ARG A 75 9.00 9.73 7.39
CA ARG A 75 9.59 9.65 8.72
C ARG A 75 10.58 8.49 8.88
N VAL A 76 10.28 7.32 8.30
CA VAL A 76 11.21 6.18 8.33
C VAL A 76 12.45 6.48 7.50
N ASN A 77 12.31 7.17 6.37
CA ASN A 77 13.43 7.52 5.52
C ASN A 77 14.30 8.66 6.07
N GLU A 78 13.71 9.56 6.88
CA GLU A 78 14.43 10.64 7.56
C GLU A 78 15.32 10.12 8.69
N TYR A 79 14.81 9.22 9.53
CA TYR A 79 15.50 8.72 10.73
C TYR A 79 16.11 7.32 10.57
N GLY A 80 15.85 6.66 9.44
CA GLY A 80 16.44 5.36 9.12
C GLY A 80 15.84 4.17 9.88
N GLY A 81 16.58 3.06 9.86
CA GLY A 81 16.12 1.78 10.42
C GLY A 81 15.87 1.77 11.93
N GLU A 82 16.49 2.68 12.69
CA GLU A 82 16.39 2.72 14.16
C GLU A 82 14.96 2.94 14.66
N ILE A 83 14.19 3.81 13.98
CA ILE A 83 12.81 4.10 14.38
C ILE A 83 11.78 3.25 13.64
N ARG A 84 12.20 2.48 12.63
CA ARG A 84 11.30 1.75 11.73
C ARG A 84 10.27 0.91 12.46
N ASP A 85 10.71 0.07 13.38
CA ASP A 85 9.84 -0.87 14.09
C ASP A 85 8.90 -0.16 15.07
N ILE A 86 9.39 0.91 15.72
CA ILE A 86 8.56 1.77 16.57
C ILE A 86 7.50 2.46 15.72
N PHE A 87 7.90 3.00 14.56
CA PHE A 87 7.00 3.68 13.65
C PHE A 87 5.89 2.75 13.15
N TYR A 88 6.23 1.58 12.59
CA TYR A 88 5.24 0.65 12.05
C TYR A 88 4.34 0.07 13.13
N ARG A 89 4.87 -0.21 14.32
CA ARG A 89 4.07 -0.64 15.47
C ARG A 89 3.02 0.42 15.82
N SER A 90 3.45 1.66 16.00
CA SER A 90 2.54 2.77 16.34
C SER A 90 1.53 3.02 15.24
N TYR A 91 1.96 2.95 13.96
CA TYR A 91 1.09 3.12 12.81
C TYR A 91 -0.03 2.08 12.78
N ILE A 92 0.30 0.80 12.96
CA ILE A 92 -0.70 -0.29 12.99
C ILE A 92 -1.66 -0.11 14.17
N GLN A 93 -1.14 0.22 15.36
CA GLN A 93 -1.98 0.44 16.55
C GLN A 93 -2.96 1.61 16.35
N THR A 94 -2.48 2.74 15.86
CA THR A 94 -3.32 3.92 15.63
C THR A 94 -4.32 3.69 14.50
N TYR A 95 -3.90 3.00 13.43
CA TYR A 95 -4.76 2.64 12.31
C TYR A 95 -5.88 1.69 12.75
N ILE A 96 -5.54 0.59 13.47
CA ILE A 96 -6.53 -0.37 13.97
C ILE A 96 -7.53 0.32 14.93
N GLN A 97 -7.03 1.14 15.84
CA GLN A 97 -7.87 1.80 16.84
C GLN A 97 -8.76 2.91 16.26
N ARG A 98 -8.33 3.62 15.23
CA ARG A 98 -9.05 4.78 14.69
C ARG A 98 -9.92 4.45 13.50
N ASP A 99 -9.32 3.84 12.47
CA ASP A 99 -9.97 3.77 11.16
C ASP A 99 -10.79 2.47 11.01
N VAL A 100 -10.32 1.39 11.63
CA VAL A 100 -10.98 0.09 11.47
C VAL A 100 -12.13 -0.10 12.46
N GLN A 101 -11.94 0.28 13.71
CA GLN A 101 -13.00 0.14 14.73
C GLN A 101 -14.21 1.04 14.43
N ASP A 102 -13.95 2.29 13.98
CA ASP A 102 -15.02 3.23 13.65
C ASP A 102 -15.80 2.82 12.39
N VAL A 103 -15.13 2.24 11.39
CA VAL A 103 -15.75 1.91 10.10
C VAL A 103 -16.36 0.51 10.07
N LEU A 104 -15.68 -0.49 10.63
CA LEU A 104 -16.07 -1.90 10.49
C LEU A 104 -16.75 -2.49 11.74
N LYS A 105 -16.77 -1.77 12.87
CA LYS A 105 -17.22 -2.31 14.18
C LYS A 105 -16.54 -3.66 14.46
N VAL A 106 -15.24 -3.78 14.16
CA VAL A 106 -14.49 -5.02 14.37
C VAL A 106 -14.45 -5.33 15.86
N THR A 107 -15.11 -6.43 16.25
CA THR A 107 -15.09 -6.93 17.63
C THR A 107 -13.85 -7.76 17.91
N ASP A 108 -13.27 -8.43 16.90
CA ASP A 108 -12.06 -9.24 17.02
C ASP A 108 -10.85 -8.55 16.37
N GLN A 109 -10.15 -7.76 17.19
CA GLN A 109 -8.92 -7.06 16.78
C GLN A 109 -7.78 -8.03 16.43
N LEU A 110 -7.73 -9.20 17.10
CA LEU A 110 -6.70 -10.18 16.85
C LEU A 110 -6.88 -10.85 15.49
N ALA A 111 -8.13 -11.19 15.12
CA ALA A 111 -8.43 -11.69 13.78
C ALA A 111 -8.10 -10.65 12.71
N PHE A 112 -8.41 -9.37 12.94
CA PHE A 112 -8.05 -8.31 12.01
C PHE A 112 -6.54 -8.15 11.84
N HIS A 113 -5.77 -8.23 12.93
CA HIS A 113 -4.30 -8.21 12.84
C HIS A 113 -3.78 -9.41 12.03
N ARG A 114 -4.29 -10.63 12.29
CA ARG A 114 -3.95 -11.82 11.47
C ARG A 114 -4.30 -11.62 10.00
N PHE A 115 -5.43 -10.97 9.73
CA PHE A 115 -5.83 -10.62 8.37
C PHE A 115 -4.83 -9.67 7.70
N LEU A 116 -4.38 -8.62 8.38
CA LEU A 116 -3.34 -7.71 7.87
C LEU A 116 -2.05 -8.47 7.50
N VAL A 117 -1.61 -9.38 8.37
CA VAL A 117 -0.42 -10.21 8.12
C VAL A 117 -0.64 -11.12 6.91
N ALA A 118 -1.80 -11.77 6.82
CA ALA A 118 -2.13 -12.64 5.70
C ALA A 118 -2.22 -11.91 4.36
N VAL A 119 -2.73 -10.67 4.37
CA VAL A 119 -2.77 -9.79 3.19
C VAL A 119 -1.36 -9.34 2.81
N ALA A 120 -0.51 -8.97 3.79
CA ALA A 120 0.88 -8.58 3.52
C ALA A 120 1.70 -9.71 2.88
N ALA A 121 1.56 -10.94 3.38
CA ALA A 121 2.22 -12.12 2.85
C ALA A 121 1.79 -12.47 1.40
N ARG A 122 0.69 -11.90 0.91
CA ARG A 122 0.16 -12.10 -0.45
C ARG A 122 0.43 -10.93 -1.40
N THR A 123 1.28 -10.01 -1.01
CA THR A 123 1.71 -8.92 -1.91
C THR A 123 2.23 -9.50 -3.24
N ALA A 124 1.80 -8.89 -4.36
CA ALA A 124 2.08 -9.29 -5.74
C ALA A 124 1.42 -10.60 -6.21
N GLN A 125 0.59 -11.25 -5.39
CA GLN A 125 -0.15 -12.45 -5.75
C GLN A 125 -1.56 -12.13 -6.27
N LEU A 126 -2.15 -13.09 -6.99
CA LEU A 126 -3.56 -13.02 -7.37
C LEU A 126 -4.44 -13.11 -6.11
N LEU A 127 -5.41 -12.23 -6.02
CA LEU A 127 -6.30 -12.17 -4.88
C LEU A 127 -7.26 -13.39 -4.84
N ASN A 128 -7.24 -14.12 -3.74
CA ASN A 128 -8.19 -15.19 -3.47
C ASN A 128 -8.84 -14.97 -2.11
N TYR A 129 -10.08 -14.50 -2.12
CA TYR A 129 -10.83 -14.21 -0.89
C TYR A 129 -11.09 -15.46 -0.04
N ALA A 130 -11.36 -16.61 -0.67
CA ALA A 130 -11.65 -17.84 0.06
C ALA A 130 -10.42 -18.32 0.84
N ASN A 131 -9.26 -18.35 0.19
CA ASN A 131 -8.01 -18.73 0.86
C ASN A 131 -7.65 -17.73 1.97
N LEU A 132 -7.82 -16.43 1.71
CA LEU A 132 -7.54 -15.39 2.71
C LEU A 132 -8.45 -15.52 3.93
N ALA A 133 -9.74 -15.77 3.71
CA ALA A 133 -10.73 -15.99 4.77
C ALA A 133 -10.43 -17.24 5.59
N GLN A 134 -10.09 -18.34 4.92
CA GLN A 134 -9.74 -19.63 5.55
C GLN A 134 -8.51 -19.51 6.44
N ASP A 135 -7.44 -18.87 5.99
CA ASP A 135 -6.19 -18.73 6.75
C ASP A 135 -6.36 -17.91 8.04
N VAL A 136 -7.30 -17.00 8.04
CA VAL A 136 -7.57 -16.13 9.19
C VAL A 136 -8.66 -16.71 10.11
N GLY A 137 -9.49 -17.60 9.60
CA GLY A 137 -10.64 -18.18 10.31
C GLY A 137 -11.86 -17.24 10.33
N ILE A 138 -12.09 -16.50 9.22
CA ILE A 138 -13.23 -15.60 9.04
C ILE A 138 -14.07 -16.03 7.81
N ASP A 139 -15.27 -15.49 7.66
CA ASP A 139 -16.07 -15.72 6.47
C ASP A 139 -15.65 -14.83 5.28
N ASN A 140 -16.04 -15.24 4.07
CA ASN A 140 -15.70 -14.53 2.83
C ASN A 140 -16.27 -13.11 2.76
N LYS A 141 -17.42 -12.86 3.37
CA LYS A 141 -18.06 -11.53 3.38
C LYS A 141 -17.25 -10.57 4.24
N THR A 142 -16.81 -11.04 5.40
CA THR A 142 -15.92 -10.31 6.31
C THR A 142 -14.58 -10.02 5.65
N ALA A 143 -13.96 -11.02 4.99
CA ALA A 143 -12.70 -10.82 4.26
C ALA A 143 -12.82 -9.75 3.17
N LYS A 144 -13.91 -9.74 2.40
CA LYS A 144 -14.19 -8.71 1.39
C LYS A 144 -14.38 -7.32 2.01
N ALA A 145 -15.16 -7.23 3.09
CA ALA A 145 -15.39 -5.96 3.78
C ALA A 145 -14.08 -5.37 4.35
N TRP A 146 -13.28 -6.21 5.00
CA TRP A 146 -11.99 -5.78 5.54
C TRP A 146 -11.01 -5.36 4.45
N LEU A 147 -10.95 -6.11 3.34
CA LEU A 147 -10.08 -5.75 2.23
C LEU A 147 -10.48 -4.40 1.60
N SER A 148 -11.79 -4.15 1.44
CA SER A 148 -12.29 -2.87 0.93
C SER A 148 -11.91 -1.68 1.81
N VAL A 149 -11.85 -1.88 3.13
CA VAL A 149 -11.37 -0.82 4.06
C VAL A 149 -9.88 -0.61 3.91
N LEU A 150 -9.06 -1.66 3.77
CA LEU A 150 -7.63 -1.52 3.51
C LEU A 150 -7.35 -0.77 2.21
N GLU A 151 -8.14 -1.04 1.16
CA GLU A 151 -8.05 -0.34 -0.12
C GLU A 151 -8.48 1.13 0.01
N ALA A 152 -9.64 1.39 0.62
CA ALA A 152 -10.15 2.75 0.84
C ALA A 152 -9.23 3.61 1.72
N SER A 153 -8.50 2.99 2.65
CA SER A 153 -7.51 3.67 3.51
C SER A 153 -6.15 3.86 2.84
N GLY A 154 -5.97 3.38 1.61
CA GLY A 154 -4.70 3.49 0.89
C GLY A 154 -3.57 2.67 1.51
N LEU A 155 -3.87 1.51 2.12
CA LEU A 155 -2.86 0.55 2.58
C LEU A 155 -2.51 -0.44 1.49
N ILE A 156 -3.48 -0.82 0.68
CA ILE A 156 -3.32 -1.76 -0.42
C ILE A 156 -3.83 -1.14 -1.72
N PHE A 157 -3.39 -1.72 -2.81
CA PHE A 157 -3.83 -1.43 -4.17
C PHE A 157 -4.17 -2.73 -4.89
N LEU A 158 -5.32 -2.76 -5.56
CA LEU A 158 -5.75 -3.89 -6.38
C LEU A 158 -5.47 -3.60 -7.86
N LEU A 159 -4.37 -4.16 -8.37
CA LEU A 159 -4.00 -4.03 -9.77
C LEU A 159 -4.90 -4.89 -10.65
N GLN A 160 -5.79 -4.23 -11.37
CA GLN A 160 -6.68 -4.92 -12.32
C GLN A 160 -5.90 -5.45 -13.53
N PRO A 161 -6.26 -6.64 -14.05
CA PRO A 161 -5.60 -7.18 -15.23
C PRO A 161 -5.85 -6.30 -16.44
N TYR A 162 -4.83 -6.10 -17.26
CA TYR A 162 -5.00 -5.44 -18.53
C TYR A 162 -5.79 -6.34 -19.50
N HIS A 163 -6.84 -5.81 -20.09
CA HIS A 163 -7.59 -6.45 -21.16
C HIS A 163 -8.20 -5.39 -22.06
N SER A 164 -8.17 -5.61 -23.39
CA SER A 164 -8.76 -4.71 -24.36
C SER A 164 -10.28 -4.58 -24.22
N ASN A 165 -10.95 -5.63 -23.78
CA ASN A 165 -12.38 -5.65 -23.48
C ASN A 165 -12.64 -5.26 -22.03
N LEU A 166 -13.33 -4.14 -21.79
CA LEU A 166 -13.65 -3.60 -20.46
C LEU A 166 -14.45 -4.58 -19.59
N THR A 167 -15.43 -5.28 -20.18
CA THR A 167 -16.25 -6.25 -19.43
C THR A 167 -15.39 -7.40 -18.90
N LYS A 168 -14.39 -7.85 -19.66
CA LYS A 168 -13.46 -8.89 -19.20
C LYS A 168 -12.49 -8.42 -18.10
N ARG A 169 -12.22 -7.11 -17.99
CA ARG A 169 -11.44 -6.56 -16.87
C ARG A 169 -12.16 -6.75 -15.54
N LEU A 170 -13.47 -6.52 -15.52
CA LEU A 170 -14.29 -6.56 -14.29
C LEU A 170 -14.45 -7.97 -13.72
N VAL A 171 -14.27 -9.01 -14.55
CA VAL A 171 -14.49 -10.41 -14.14
C VAL A 171 -13.20 -11.13 -13.72
N LYS A 172 -12.03 -10.58 -14.08
CA LYS A 172 -10.75 -11.23 -13.78
C LYS A 172 -10.22 -10.82 -12.40
N THR A 173 -9.57 -11.77 -11.74
CA THR A 173 -8.96 -11.60 -10.42
C THR A 173 -7.82 -10.58 -10.46
N PRO A 174 -7.82 -9.53 -9.65
CA PRO A 174 -6.72 -8.57 -9.56
C PRO A 174 -5.53 -9.17 -8.81
N LYS A 175 -4.36 -8.53 -8.97
CA LYS A 175 -3.24 -8.72 -8.06
C LYS A 175 -3.32 -7.74 -6.91
N LEU A 176 -3.01 -8.22 -5.71
CA LEU A 176 -2.97 -7.41 -4.50
C LEU A 176 -1.55 -6.88 -4.28
N TYR A 177 -1.43 -5.60 -3.94
CA TYR A 177 -0.17 -4.98 -3.55
C TYR A 177 -0.36 -4.14 -2.28
N PHE A 178 0.58 -4.25 -1.34
CA PHE A 178 0.75 -3.21 -0.33
C PHE A 178 1.35 -1.96 -0.98
N LEU A 179 0.85 -0.78 -0.62
CA LEU A 179 1.38 0.49 -1.14
C LEU A 179 2.74 0.84 -0.50
N ASP A 180 2.97 0.38 0.73
CA ASP A 180 4.26 0.53 1.40
C ASP A 180 4.93 -0.83 1.62
N THR A 181 6.10 -1.01 1.04
CA THR A 181 6.87 -2.26 1.13
C THR A 181 7.44 -2.49 2.53
N GLY A 182 7.79 -1.42 3.25
CA GLY A 182 8.31 -1.51 4.60
C GLY A 182 7.25 -1.96 5.60
N LEU A 183 6.00 -1.50 5.44
CA LEU A 183 4.87 -1.99 6.22
C LEU A 183 4.61 -3.47 5.96
N ALA A 184 4.64 -3.91 4.69
CA ALA A 184 4.50 -5.32 4.34
C ALA A 184 5.63 -6.16 4.95
N ALA A 185 6.88 -5.71 4.86
CA ALA A 185 8.03 -6.37 5.46
C ALA A 185 7.94 -6.43 6.99
N TYR A 186 7.44 -5.37 7.64
CA TYR A 186 7.23 -5.35 9.09
C TYR A 186 6.16 -6.37 9.51
N LEU A 187 5.01 -6.39 8.84
CA LEU A 187 3.91 -7.33 9.12
C LEU A 187 4.33 -8.80 8.94
N THR A 188 5.16 -9.08 7.94
CA THR A 188 5.69 -10.42 7.64
C THR A 188 6.97 -10.75 8.41
N LYS A 189 7.37 -9.89 9.38
CA LYS A 189 8.50 -10.10 10.31
C LYS A 189 9.87 -10.22 9.64
N TRP A 190 10.11 -9.49 8.56
CA TRP A 190 11.44 -9.31 8.01
C TRP A 190 12.26 -8.36 8.87
N ASN A 191 13.13 -8.91 9.72
CA ASN A 191 13.84 -8.16 10.77
C ASN A 191 15.01 -7.33 10.23
N SER A 192 15.48 -7.63 9.03
CA SER A 192 16.56 -6.89 8.36
C SER A 192 16.41 -6.93 6.86
N ALA A 193 17.08 -6.04 6.15
CA ALA A 193 17.16 -6.08 4.70
C ALA A 193 17.84 -7.36 4.19
N ALA A 194 18.85 -7.86 4.92
CA ALA A 194 19.53 -9.10 4.57
C ALA A 194 18.64 -10.34 4.64
N SER A 195 17.58 -10.31 5.44
CA SER A 195 16.64 -11.45 5.52
C SER A 195 15.64 -11.49 4.35
N LEU A 196 15.65 -10.49 3.46
CA LEU A 196 14.88 -10.47 2.21
C LEU A 196 15.61 -11.19 1.06
N GLU A 197 16.89 -11.49 1.23
CA GLU A 197 17.72 -12.22 0.27
C GLU A 197 17.39 -13.73 0.30
#